data_690e830612879ee00e6cac540f000c16
#
_entry.id   690e830612879ee00e6cac540f000c16
#
_cell.length_a   1.000
_cell.length_b   1.000
_cell.length_c   1.000
_cell.angle_alpha   90.00
_cell.angle_beta   90.00
_cell.angle_gamma   90.00
#
_symmetry.space_group_name_H-M   'P 1'
#
loop_
_entity.id
_entity.type
_entity.pdbx_description
1 polymer ?
#
loop_
_entity_poly.entity_id
_entity_poly.type
_entity_poly.pdbx_seq_one_letter_code
_entity_poly.pdbx_strand_id
1 'polypeptide(L)'
;MLKIFTTQLQGVFNRIGSSEEFAFEDAARLLAQAAVGDGRIYVHGVKEMKAVEAEATTGAEPLMSATLLSDLESYHDLTDTDRALIVSRFSSDEEAISTAKALKELGIEIVGISTVMEPSIESAEGVETLESLSDVHIDLKLKKPLIPGDDGERFGFPASMVALYVYHGLAFTLKEILEEQE
;
A
#
# COMPACT_ATOMS: atom_id res chain seq x y z
N MET A 1 -2.81 -28.87 3.57
CA MET A 1 -2.19 -27.60 3.14
C MET A 1 -3.16 -26.42 3.21
N LEU A 2 -4.34 -26.45 2.58
CA LEU A 2 -5.28 -25.31 2.57
C LEU A 2 -5.68 -24.84 3.97
N LYS A 3 -5.95 -25.73 4.92
CA LYS A 3 -6.24 -25.35 6.31
C LYS A 3 -5.10 -24.58 6.97
N ILE A 4 -3.86 -25.00 6.75
CA ILE A 4 -2.68 -24.31 7.30
C ILE A 4 -2.56 -22.93 6.68
N PHE A 5 -2.70 -22.85 5.37
CA PHE A 5 -2.68 -21.57 4.63
C PHE A 5 -3.74 -20.61 5.17
N THR A 6 -5.00 -21.06 5.28
CA THR A 6 -6.11 -20.24 5.79
C THR A 6 -5.83 -19.73 7.21
N THR A 7 -5.39 -20.62 8.11
CA THR A 7 -5.10 -20.24 9.51
C THR A 7 -3.95 -19.22 9.58
N GLN A 8 -2.89 -19.43 8.82
CA GLN A 8 -1.75 -18.51 8.80
C GLN A 8 -2.12 -17.16 8.19
N LEU A 9 -2.88 -17.16 7.09
CA LEU A 9 -3.35 -15.94 6.43
C LEU A 9 -4.27 -15.13 7.36
N GLN A 10 -5.19 -15.79 8.06
CA GLN A 10 -6.04 -15.16 9.06
C GLN A 10 -5.21 -14.53 10.19
N GLY A 11 -4.12 -15.20 10.61
CA GLY A 11 -3.17 -14.64 11.56
C GLY A 11 -2.47 -13.38 11.07
N VAL A 12 -2.18 -13.27 9.76
CA VAL A 12 -1.64 -12.04 9.15
C VAL A 12 -2.67 -10.93 9.19
N PHE A 13 -3.91 -11.18 8.75
CA PHE A 13 -5.00 -10.20 8.78
C PHE A 13 -5.25 -9.65 10.19
N ASN A 14 -5.32 -10.53 11.18
CA ASN A 14 -5.52 -10.13 12.57
C ASN A 14 -4.39 -9.24 13.09
N ARG A 15 -3.12 -9.54 12.74
CA ARG A 15 -1.98 -8.69 13.12
C ARG A 15 -2.08 -7.31 12.50
N ILE A 16 -2.37 -7.23 11.21
CA ILE A 16 -2.53 -5.95 10.52
C ILE A 16 -3.66 -5.14 11.16
N GLY A 17 -4.85 -5.74 11.31
CA GLY A 17 -6.00 -5.06 11.89
C GLY A 17 -5.76 -4.53 13.32
N SER A 18 -4.92 -5.21 14.12
CA SER A 18 -4.64 -4.80 15.49
C SER A 18 -3.44 -3.84 15.63
N SER A 19 -2.48 -3.87 14.70
CA SER A 19 -1.25 -3.07 14.82
C SER A 19 -1.22 -1.84 13.93
N GLU A 20 -2.02 -1.79 12.87
CA GLU A 20 -1.99 -0.72 11.87
C GLU A 20 -3.24 0.20 11.95
N GLU A 21 -4.07 0.10 12.99
CA GLU A 21 -5.31 0.85 13.15
C GLU A 21 -5.11 2.36 12.94
N PHE A 22 -4.11 2.95 13.60
CA PHE A 22 -3.79 4.37 13.42
C PHE A 22 -3.26 4.69 12.02
N ALA A 23 -2.48 3.80 11.43
CA ALA A 23 -1.97 3.98 10.08
C ALA A 23 -3.10 3.96 9.03
N PHE A 24 -4.12 3.13 9.22
CA PHE A 24 -5.33 3.16 8.38
C PHE A 24 -6.05 4.50 8.47
N GLU A 25 -6.24 5.02 9.68
CA GLU A 25 -6.91 6.29 9.89
C GLU A 25 -6.12 7.46 9.29
N ASP A 26 -4.82 7.54 9.55
CA ASP A 26 -3.95 8.60 9.03
C ASP A 26 -3.85 8.52 7.49
N ALA A 27 -3.71 7.33 6.91
CA ALA A 27 -3.69 7.14 5.47
C ALA A 27 -5.01 7.56 4.82
N ALA A 28 -6.14 7.17 5.40
CA ALA A 28 -7.46 7.56 4.91
C ALA A 28 -7.68 9.08 4.98
N ARG A 29 -7.26 9.74 6.08
CA ARG A 29 -7.30 11.20 6.20
C ARG A 29 -6.45 11.91 5.16
N LEU A 30 -5.27 11.38 4.87
CA LEU A 30 -4.39 11.92 3.83
C LEU A 30 -5.02 11.80 2.43
N LEU A 31 -5.56 10.65 2.09
CA LEU A 31 -6.23 10.43 0.80
C LEU A 31 -7.55 11.22 0.68
N ALA A 32 -8.28 11.41 1.79
CA ALA A 32 -9.51 12.19 1.81
C ALA A 32 -9.30 13.62 1.34
N GLN A 33 -8.13 14.22 1.57
CA GLN A 33 -7.82 15.57 1.12
C GLN A 33 -7.92 15.73 -0.40
N ALA A 34 -7.49 14.72 -1.16
CA ALA A 34 -7.66 14.72 -2.61
C ALA A 34 -9.13 14.50 -3.01
N ALA A 35 -9.82 13.56 -2.34
CA ALA A 35 -11.19 13.18 -2.69
C ALA A 35 -12.23 14.28 -2.38
N VAL A 36 -12.00 15.08 -1.33
CA VAL A 36 -12.88 16.22 -0.96
C VAL A 36 -12.60 17.45 -1.82
N GLY A 37 -11.36 17.61 -2.28
CA GLY A 37 -10.94 18.72 -3.14
C GLY A 37 -11.07 18.43 -4.63
N ASP A 38 -10.30 19.15 -5.42
CA ASP A 38 -10.21 18.96 -6.88
C ASP A 38 -9.09 17.97 -7.27
N GLY A 39 -8.45 17.31 -6.28
CA GLY A 39 -7.33 16.42 -6.48
C GLY A 39 -7.75 15.00 -6.88
N ARG A 40 -6.74 14.19 -7.23
CA ARG A 40 -6.88 12.77 -7.56
C ARG A 40 -5.99 11.92 -6.68
N ILE A 41 -6.37 10.66 -6.51
CA ILE A 41 -5.56 9.64 -5.86
C ILE A 41 -4.91 8.81 -6.96
N TYR A 42 -3.60 9.01 -7.17
CA TYR A 42 -2.85 8.26 -8.16
C TYR A 42 -2.35 6.95 -7.57
N VAL A 43 -2.81 5.83 -8.14
CA VAL A 43 -2.51 4.49 -7.64
C VAL A 43 -1.40 3.85 -8.48
N HIS A 44 -0.40 3.28 -7.81
CA HIS A 44 0.69 2.53 -8.43
C HIS A 44 0.98 1.25 -7.65
N GLY A 45 0.80 0.12 -8.31
CA GLY A 45 1.08 -1.22 -7.78
C GLY A 45 2.25 -1.88 -8.52
N VAL A 46 3.29 -2.25 -7.78
CA VAL A 46 4.47 -2.92 -8.34
C VAL A 46 4.22 -4.42 -8.50
N LYS A 47 4.49 -4.96 -9.69
CA LYS A 47 4.35 -6.39 -10.02
C LYS A 47 2.93 -6.91 -9.74
N GLU A 48 2.79 -7.94 -8.86
CA GLU A 48 1.50 -8.52 -8.49
C GLU A 48 0.59 -7.56 -7.71
N MET A 49 1.12 -6.44 -7.21
CA MET A 49 0.32 -5.40 -6.55
C MET A 49 -0.55 -4.59 -7.52
N LYS A 50 -0.40 -4.80 -8.83
CA LYS A 50 -1.37 -4.32 -9.83
C LYS A 50 -2.79 -4.81 -9.59
N ALA A 51 -2.99 -5.85 -8.78
CA ALA A 51 -4.30 -6.24 -8.30
C ALA A 51 -4.99 -5.12 -7.49
N VAL A 52 -4.22 -4.35 -6.73
CA VAL A 52 -4.74 -3.17 -5.99
C VAL A 52 -5.05 -2.03 -6.95
N GLU A 53 -4.23 -1.80 -7.99
CA GLU A 53 -4.56 -0.82 -9.04
C GLU A 53 -5.92 -1.11 -9.67
N ALA A 54 -6.12 -2.39 -10.08
CA ALA A 54 -7.35 -2.81 -10.73
C ALA A 54 -8.58 -2.63 -9.82
N GLU A 55 -8.48 -3.03 -8.55
CA GLU A 55 -9.58 -2.87 -7.59
C GLU A 55 -9.86 -1.39 -7.32
N ALA A 56 -8.82 -0.59 -7.10
CA ALA A 56 -8.95 0.82 -6.75
C ALA A 56 -9.52 1.69 -7.87
N THR A 57 -9.36 1.30 -9.14
CA THR A 57 -9.78 2.12 -10.28
C THR A 57 -10.97 1.56 -11.06
N THR A 58 -11.05 0.24 -11.22
CA THR A 58 -12.05 -0.42 -12.07
C THR A 58 -12.72 -1.61 -11.40
N GLY A 59 -12.42 -1.89 -10.14
CA GLY A 59 -13.00 -2.97 -9.36
C GLY A 59 -14.47 -2.73 -8.99
N ALA A 60 -15.01 -3.60 -8.16
CA ALA A 60 -16.40 -3.47 -7.69
C ALA A 60 -16.59 -2.31 -6.71
N GLU A 61 -15.56 -1.96 -5.96
CA GLU A 61 -15.56 -0.87 -4.97
C GLU A 61 -14.32 0.03 -5.17
N PRO A 62 -14.29 0.85 -6.25
CA PRO A 62 -13.16 1.72 -6.53
C PRO A 62 -13.07 2.85 -5.50
N LEU A 63 -11.87 3.36 -5.26
CA LEU A 63 -11.69 4.57 -4.47
C LEU A 63 -12.25 5.79 -5.22
N MET A 64 -12.87 6.68 -4.47
CA MET A 64 -13.29 7.97 -4.99
C MET A 64 -12.07 8.75 -5.52
N SER A 65 -12.20 9.33 -6.70
CA SER A 65 -11.15 10.11 -7.38
C SER A 65 -9.86 9.32 -7.69
N ALA A 66 -9.89 7.98 -7.65
CA ALA A 66 -8.72 7.15 -8.00
C ALA A 66 -8.49 7.08 -9.50
N THR A 67 -7.22 7.08 -9.88
CA THR A 67 -6.76 6.88 -11.26
C THR A 67 -5.40 6.20 -11.25
N LEU A 68 -5.02 5.56 -12.36
CA LEU A 68 -3.70 4.95 -12.45
C LEU A 68 -2.60 6.01 -12.60
N LEU A 69 -1.51 5.84 -11.88
CA LEU A 69 -0.34 6.69 -12.06
C LEU A 69 0.25 6.54 -13.47
N SER A 70 0.14 5.35 -14.06
CA SER A 70 0.56 5.07 -15.44
C SER A 70 -0.26 5.79 -16.51
N ASP A 71 -1.42 6.34 -16.19
CA ASP A 71 -2.27 7.09 -17.12
C ASP A 71 -1.81 8.55 -17.26
N LEU A 72 -0.88 9.00 -16.40
CA LEU A 72 -0.26 10.31 -16.56
C LEU A 72 0.70 10.33 -17.76
N GLU A 73 0.53 11.31 -18.63
CA GLU A 73 1.47 11.57 -19.70
C GLU A 73 2.78 12.15 -19.15
N SER A 74 2.69 12.96 -18.10
CA SER A 74 3.81 13.55 -17.41
C SER A 74 3.53 13.76 -15.93
N TYR A 75 4.52 13.48 -15.07
CA TYR A 75 4.43 13.80 -13.64
C TYR A 75 4.34 15.31 -13.36
N HIS A 76 4.69 16.16 -14.34
CA HIS A 76 4.49 17.59 -14.22
C HIS A 76 3.01 18.04 -14.28
N ASP A 77 2.09 17.14 -14.63
CA ASP A 77 0.65 17.39 -14.61
C ASP A 77 0.05 17.22 -13.20
N LEU A 78 0.84 16.68 -12.25
CA LEU A 78 0.46 16.56 -10.85
C LEU A 78 0.42 17.92 -10.16
N THR A 79 -0.52 18.06 -9.26
CA THR A 79 -0.71 19.27 -8.45
C THR A 79 -0.57 18.97 -6.96
N ASP A 80 -0.42 19.97 -6.14
CA ASP A 80 -0.33 19.85 -4.67
C ASP A 80 -1.62 19.33 -4.00
N THR A 81 -2.74 19.32 -4.73
CA THR A 81 -4.00 18.72 -4.28
C THR A 81 -4.06 17.21 -4.49
N ASP A 82 -3.16 16.65 -5.32
CA ASP A 82 -3.12 15.22 -5.62
C ASP A 82 -2.44 14.43 -4.51
N ARG A 83 -2.76 13.14 -4.42
CA ARG A 83 -2.14 12.19 -3.50
C ARG A 83 -1.75 10.93 -4.24
N ALA A 84 -0.78 10.20 -3.72
CA ALA A 84 -0.36 8.92 -4.30
C ALA A 84 -0.57 7.77 -3.32
N LEU A 85 -1.00 6.63 -3.86
CA LEU A 85 -1.06 5.34 -3.18
C LEU A 85 -0.10 4.38 -3.89
N ILE A 86 1.03 4.06 -3.25
CA ILE A 86 2.05 3.16 -3.80
C ILE A 86 2.02 1.84 -3.04
N VAL A 87 1.90 0.74 -3.78
CA VAL A 87 1.82 -0.60 -3.19
C VAL A 87 2.92 -1.49 -3.75
N SER A 88 3.74 -2.05 -2.87
CA SER A 88 4.79 -3.00 -3.22
C SER A 88 4.84 -4.20 -2.26
N ARG A 89 5.54 -5.28 -2.63
CA ARG A 89 5.68 -6.45 -1.76
C ARG A 89 6.54 -6.12 -0.54
N PHE A 90 7.67 -5.47 -0.78
CA PHE A 90 8.62 -5.05 0.24
C PHE A 90 8.92 -3.56 0.13
N SER A 91 9.17 -2.93 1.25
CA SER A 91 9.56 -1.51 1.29
C SER A 91 10.88 -1.20 0.57
N SER A 92 11.68 -2.21 0.31
CA SER A 92 12.95 -2.15 -0.43
C SER A 92 12.81 -2.34 -1.95
N ASP A 93 11.60 -2.40 -2.50
CA ASP A 93 11.40 -2.57 -3.95
C ASP A 93 11.86 -1.31 -4.70
N GLU A 94 12.81 -1.49 -5.62
CA GLU A 94 13.47 -0.38 -6.34
C GLU A 94 12.49 0.44 -7.19
N GLU A 95 11.49 -0.20 -7.81
CA GLU A 95 10.48 0.50 -8.61
C GLU A 95 9.61 1.38 -7.72
N ALA A 96 9.17 0.87 -6.56
CA ALA A 96 8.40 1.65 -5.59
C ALA A 96 9.20 2.84 -5.04
N ILE A 97 10.47 2.62 -4.71
CA ILE A 97 11.38 3.67 -4.20
C ILE A 97 11.59 4.76 -5.25
N SER A 98 11.88 4.39 -6.51
CA SER A 98 12.12 5.36 -7.58
C SER A 98 10.87 6.19 -7.88
N THR A 99 9.70 5.55 -7.88
CA THR A 99 8.40 6.22 -8.05
C THR A 99 8.13 7.20 -6.91
N ALA A 100 8.32 6.74 -5.66
CA ALA A 100 8.10 7.57 -4.48
C ALA A 100 9.02 8.80 -4.46
N LYS A 101 10.30 8.65 -4.84
CA LYS A 101 11.24 9.77 -4.95
C LYS A 101 10.78 10.81 -5.96
N ALA A 102 10.42 10.36 -7.16
CA ALA A 102 9.95 11.26 -8.21
C ALA A 102 8.70 12.07 -7.78
N LEU A 103 7.78 11.45 -7.08
CA LEU A 103 6.59 12.10 -6.56
C LEU A 103 6.92 13.08 -5.42
N LYS A 104 7.81 12.70 -4.50
CA LYS A 104 8.24 13.59 -3.40
C LYS A 104 8.98 14.84 -3.91
N GLU A 105 9.78 14.73 -4.96
CA GLU A 105 10.43 15.88 -5.61
C GLU A 105 9.42 16.90 -6.15
N LEU A 106 8.20 16.45 -6.48
CA LEU A 106 7.08 17.29 -6.92
C LEU A 106 6.17 17.74 -5.76
N GLY A 107 6.49 17.37 -4.53
CA GLY A 107 5.71 17.74 -3.34
C GLY A 107 4.43 16.93 -3.15
N ILE A 108 4.29 15.79 -3.84
CA ILE A 108 3.13 14.91 -3.68
C ILE A 108 3.27 14.09 -2.40
N GLU A 109 2.25 14.10 -1.57
CA GLU A 109 2.16 13.28 -0.36
C GLU A 109 1.75 11.84 -0.71
N ILE A 110 2.39 10.86 -0.05
CA ILE A 110 2.35 9.45 -0.41
C ILE A 110 1.82 8.60 0.75
N VAL A 111 0.83 7.77 0.46
CA VAL A 111 0.49 6.60 1.26
C VAL A 111 1.23 5.39 0.68
N GLY A 112 2.09 4.76 1.46
CA GLY A 112 2.80 3.54 1.09
C GLY A 112 2.17 2.31 1.74
N ILE A 113 2.07 1.22 0.99
CA ILE A 113 1.66 -0.10 1.50
C ILE A 113 2.71 -1.12 1.08
N SER A 114 3.41 -1.70 2.05
CA SER A 114 4.41 -2.76 1.78
C SER A 114 4.80 -3.49 3.06
N THR A 115 5.50 -4.62 2.92
CA THR A 115 6.10 -5.27 4.08
C THR A 115 7.42 -4.60 4.45
N VAL A 116 7.54 -4.19 5.71
CA VAL A 116 8.80 -3.69 6.28
C VAL A 116 9.64 -4.87 6.72
N MET A 117 10.83 -5.00 6.13
CA MET A 117 11.83 -5.98 6.55
C MET A 117 12.78 -5.34 7.57
N GLU A 118 13.15 -6.11 8.59
CA GLU A 118 14.17 -5.67 9.53
C GLU A 118 15.49 -5.42 8.79
N PRO A 119 16.18 -4.31 9.06
CA PRO A 119 17.47 -4.05 8.44
C PRO A 119 18.42 -5.21 8.76
N SER A 120 19.03 -5.77 7.72
CA SER A 120 20.14 -6.70 7.91
C SER A 120 21.33 -5.91 8.48
N ILE A 121 22.22 -6.61 9.21
CA ILE A 121 23.45 -6.00 9.77
C ILE A 121 24.32 -5.34 8.67
N GLU A 122 24.10 -5.75 7.41
CA GLU A 122 24.79 -5.21 6.22
C GLU A 122 24.03 -4.06 5.54
N SER A 123 22.79 -3.77 5.95
CA SER A 123 22.06 -2.62 5.42
C SER A 123 22.67 -1.34 5.99
N ALA A 124 23.34 -0.58 5.15
CA ALA A 124 23.93 0.70 5.53
C ALA A 124 22.85 1.61 6.13
N GLU A 125 23.18 2.31 7.22
CA GLU A 125 22.35 3.40 7.73
C GLU A 125 22.09 4.39 6.60
N GLY A 126 20.82 4.75 6.38
CA GLY A 126 20.42 5.74 5.37
C GLY A 126 19.94 5.17 4.03
N VAL A 127 19.69 3.86 3.92
CA VAL A 127 19.02 3.31 2.73
C VAL A 127 17.55 3.73 2.73
N GLU A 128 17.15 4.46 1.70
CA GLU A 128 15.75 4.87 1.53
C GLU A 128 14.88 3.68 1.15
N THR A 129 13.70 3.63 1.71
CA THR A 129 12.68 2.60 1.48
C THR A 129 11.35 3.27 1.16
N LEU A 130 10.37 2.52 0.64
CA LEU A 130 9.02 3.05 0.47
C LEU A 130 8.46 3.54 1.81
N GLU A 131 8.73 2.82 2.92
CA GLU A 131 8.32 3.26 4.26
C GLU A 131 8.88 4.63 4.61
N SER A 132 10.20 4.85 4.45
CA SER A 132 10.84 6.11 4.80
C SER A 132 10.48 7.28 3.88
N LEU A 133 10.04 7.00 2.65
CA LEU A 133 9.63 8.00 1.67
C LEU A 133 8.14 8.33 1.75
N SER A 134 7.32 7.48 2.37
CA SER A 134 5.88 7.71 2.53
C SER A 134 5.59 8.67 3.67
N ASP A 135 4.56 9.49 3.52
CA ASP A 135 4.04 10.36 4.59
C ASP A 135 3.22 9.54 5.60
N VAL A 136 2.52 8.52 5.11
CA VAL A 136 1.91 7.46 5.91
C VAL A 136 2.22 6.11 5.29
N HIS A 137 2.60 5.13 6.10
CA HIS A 137 2.90 3.77 5.64
C HIS A 137 2.11 2.72 6.42
N ILE A 138 1.53 1.75 5.71
CA ILE A 138 0.84 0.59 6.29
C ILE A 138 1.68 -0.67 6.03
N ASP A 139 2.10 -1.34 7.10
CA ASP A 139 2.93 -2.54 7.00
C ASP A 139 2.08 -3.80 6.79
N LEU A 140 2.31 -4.53 5.69
CA LEU A 140 1.64 -5.79 5.37
C LEU A 140 1.97 -6.93 6.34
N LYS A 141 2.98 -6.81 7.19
CA LYS A 141 3.41 -7.83 8.18
C LYS A 141 3.70 -9.22 7.59
N LEU A 142 3.89 -9.31 6.27
CA LEU A 142 4.09 -10.57 5.55
C LEU A 142 5.57 -10.78 5.22
N LYS A 143 6.37 -11.13 6.22
CA LYS A 143 7.84 -11.24 6.10
C LYS A 143 8.33 -12.52 5.41
N LYS A 144 7.51 -13.58 5.35
CA LYS A 144 7.88 -14.90 4.82
C LYS A 144 6.68 -15.67 4.29
N PRO A 145 6.89 -16.67 3.41
CA PRO A 145 5.84 -17.59 2.97
C PRO A 145 5.17 -18.30 4.15
N LEU A 146 3.89 -18.64 4.01
CA LEU A 146 3.05 -19.08 5.13
C LEU A 146 3.12 -20.58 5.42
N ILE A 147 3.42 -21.42 4.41
CA ILE A 147 3.36 -22.87 4.52
C ILE A 147 4.77 -23.46 4.65
N PRO A 148 5.06 -24.27 5.69
CA PRO A 148 6.30 -25.02 5.76
C PRO A 148 6.28 -26.17 4.75
N GLY A 149 7.35 -26.35 3.97
CA GLY A 149 7.57 -27.50 3.11
C GLY A 149 8.28 -28.65 3.85
N ASP A 150 8.19 -29.85 3.29
CA ASP A 150 8.84 -31.04 3.86
C ASP A 150 10.38 -31.01 3.70
N ASP A 151 10.88 -30.20 2.80
CA ASP A 151 12.29 -29.93 2.52
C ASP A 151 12.92 -28.86 3.43
N GLY A 152 12.13 -28.28 4.35
CA GLY A 152 12.55 -27.18 5.23
C GLY A 152 12.36 -25.80 4.62
N GLU A 153 12.06 -25.69 3.33
CA GLU A 153 11.73 -24.43 2.67
C GLU A 153 10.26 -24.05 2.94
N ARG A 154 9.94 -22.78 2.72
CA ARG A 154 8.57 -22.29 2.88
C ARG A 154 8.02 -21.83 1.53
N PHE A 155 6.72 -22.00 1.33
CA PHE A 155 6.00 -21.55 0.13
C PHE A 155 4.65 -20.93 0.48
N GLY A 156 3.91 -20.45 -0.56
CA GLY A 156 2.63 -19.76 -0.36
C GLY A 156 2.82 -18.35 0.20
N PHE A 157 3.23 -17.42 -0.67
CA PHE A 157 3.42 -16.00 -0.34
C PHE A 157 2.24 -15.19 -0.89
N PRO A 158 1.16 -14.96 -0.11
CA PRO A 158 -0.07 -14.35 -0.59
C PRO A 158 -0.01 -12.80 -0.58
N ALA A 159 1.02 -12.22 -1.17
CA ALA A 159 1.26 -10.78 -1.07
C ALA A 159 0.11 -9.93 -1.61
N SER A 160 -0.43 -10.25 -2.79
CA SER A 160 -1.56 -9.53 -3.37
C SER A 160 -2.86 -9.69 -2.57
N MET A 161 -3.10 -10.87 -1.97
CA MET A 161 -4.27 -11.08 -1.10
C MET A 161 -4.21 -10.21 0.16
N VAL A 162 -3.02 -10.11 0.76
CA VAL A 162 -2.79 -9.28 1.95
C VAL A 162 -2.88 -7.81 1.59
N ALA A 163 -2.33 -7.40 0.46
CA ALA A 163 -2.44 -6.03 -0.03
C ALA A 163 -3.89 -5.62 -0.33
N LEU A 164 -4.70 -6.50 -0.93
CA LEU A 164 -6.13 -6.27 -1.14
C LEU A 164 -6.91 -6.17 0.18
N TYR A 165 -6.57 -6.99 1.19
CA TYR A 165 -7.16 -6.84 2.52
C TYR A 165 -6.89 -5.45 3.12
N VAL A 166 -5.64 -4.97 3.03
CA VAL A 166 -5.26 -3.63 3.49
C VAL A 166 -5.98 -2.55 2.67
N TYR A 167 -6.03 -2.72 1.35
CA TYR A 167 -6.77 -1.81 0.47
C TYR A 167 -8.23 -1.65 0.89
N HIS A 168 -8.96 -2.76 1.12
CA HIS A 168 -10.35 -2.69 1.56
C HIS A 168 -10.49 -2.02 2.93
N GLY A 169 -9.61 -2.31 3.87
CA GLY A 169 -9.58 -1.61 5.17
C GLY A 169 -9.43 -0.10 4.99
N LEU A 170 -8.46 0.32 4.16
CA LEU A 170 -8.24 1.73 3.83
C LEU A 170 -9.45 2.36 3.12
N ALA A 171 -10.05 1.65 2.15
CA ALA A 171 -11.21 2.13 1.42
C ALA A 171 -12.44 2.31 2.33
N PHE A 172 -12.67 1.40 3.27
CA PHE A 172 -13.76 1.52 4.25
C PHE A 172 -13.53 2.71 5.18
N THR A 173 -12.33 2.87 5.73
CA THR A 173 -12.01 4.02 6.59
C THR A 173 -12.12 5.35 5.83
N LEU A 174 -11.66 5.40 4.57
CA LEU A 174 -11.82 6.57 3.73
C LEU A 174 -13.30 6.92 3.50
N LYS A 175 -14.12 5.93 3.20
CA LYS A 175 -15.56 6.11 3.01
C LYS A 175 -16.24 6.67 4.26
N GLU A 176 -15.95 6.12 5.44
CA GLU A 176 -16.47 6.61 6.72
C GLU A 176 -16.10 8.09 6.94
N ILE A 177 -14.82 8.46 6.69
CA ILE A 177 -14.35 9.86 6.83
C ILE A 177 -15.10 10.80 5.87
N LEU A 178 -15.34 10.37 4.63
CA LEU A 178 -16.04 11.20 3.63
C LEU A 178 -17.53 11.37 3.97
N GLU A 179 -18.19 10.34 4.48
CA GLU A 179 -19.59 10.39 4.92
C GLU A 179 -19.78 11.30 6.15
N GLU A 180 -18.79 11.45 7.01
CA GLU A 180 -18.82 12.36 8.16
C GLU A 180 -18.69 13.85 7.77
N GLN A 181 -18.27 14.16 6.54
CA GLN A 181 -18.06 15.52 6.05
C GLN A 181 -19.23 16.07 5.21
N GLU A 182 -20.19 15.21 4.86
CA GLU A 182 -21.43 15.59 4.19
C GLU A 182 -22.50 16.07 5.18
#